data_c3f109a6bf4c6742c91267649372396a
#
_entry.id   c3f109a6bf4c6742c91267649372396a
#
_cell.length_a   1.000
_cell.length_b   1.000
_cell.length_c   1.000
_cell.angle_alpha   90.00
_cell.angle_beta   90.00
_cell.angle_gamma   90.00
#
_symmetry.space_group_name_H-M   'P 1'
#
loop_
_entity.id
_entity.type
_entity.pdbx_description
1 polymer ?
#
loop_
_entity_poly.entity_id
_entity_poly.type
_entity_poly.pdbx_seq_one_letter_code
_entity_poly.pdbx_strand_id
1 'polypeptide(L)'
;MEKKQHKISKATMSRFPVYLKALRNMQHEGQNNFLSSELSEATGILDTTIRRDFSFLTHKETLGKRGIGYDTKEIINILNNVLGLGLDESIILIGVGNLGSAILKYNRWQYTVGKIVCGYDLDQNKVGERFGVRLDHIDDLEKTFPQGCKIAILAISENVQETVDRLMDLGIKGIVDFTHTHFTVH
;
A
#
# COMPACT_ATOMS: atom_id res chain seq x y z
N MET A 1 -5.38 33.88 -8.92
CA MET A 1 -4.57 33.16 -9.93
C MET A 1 -4.44 31.72 -9.46
N GLU A 2 -5.23 30.83 -10.05
CA GLU A 2 -5.12 29.38 -9.78
C GLU A 2 -3.79 28.88 -10.35
N LYS A 3 -2.87 28.47 -9.47
CA LYS A 3 -1.64 27.81 -9.89
C LYS A 3 -2.02 26.42 -10.45
N LYS A 4 -1.78 26.24 -11.74
CA LYS A 4 -1.93 24.95 -12.43
C LYS A 4 -1.27 23.85 -11.62
N GLN A 5 -2.06 22.90 -11.15
CA GLN A 5 -1.58 21.66 -10.56
C GLN A 5 -0.75 20.93 -11.61
N HIS A 6 0.57 20.93 -11.46
CA HIS A 6 1.45 20.19 -12.38
C HIS A 6 1.22 18.70 -12.15
N LYS A 7 0.56 18.08 -13.12
CA LYS A 7 0.30 16.63 -13.09
C LYS A 7 1.63 15.88 -13.03
N ILE A 8 1.86 15.14 -11.95
CA ILE A 8 3.06 14.32 -11.76
C ILE A 8 3.12 13.29 -12.89
N SER A 9 4.27 13.18 -13.56
CA SER A 9 4.45 12.24 -14.66
C SER A 9 4.47 10.79 -14.16
N LYS A 10 4.09 9.82 -15.02
CA LYS A 10 4.19 8.38 -14.68
C LYS A 10 5.63 7.99 -14.28
N ALA A 11 6.63 8.54 -14.95
CA ALA A 11 8.03 8.30 -14.66
C ALA A 11 8.45 8.84 -13.28
N THR A 12 7.94 9.98 -12.84
CA THR A 12 8.16 10.52 -11.50
C THR A 12 7.45 9.66 -10.47
N MET A 13 6.17 9.31 -10.72
CA MET A 13 5.40 8.45 -9.81
C MET A 13 6.04 7.07 -9.59
N SER A 14 6.65 6.46 -10.60
CA SER A 14 7.31 5.16 -10.47
C SER A 14 8.57 5.20 -9.60
N ARG A 15 9.20 6.37 -9.39
CA ARG A 15 10.36 6.53 -8.52
C ARG A 15 9.99 6.74 -7.05
N PHE A 16 8.81 7.25 -6.74
CA PHE A 16 8.39 7.52 -5.35
C PHE A 16 8.42 6.29 -4.43
N PRO A 17 7.98 5.09 -4.84
CA PRO A 17 8.15 3.89 -4.02
C PRO A 17 9.61 3.55 -3.72
N VAL A 18 10.53 3.81 -4.68
CA VAL A 18 11.97 3.59 -4.50
C VAL A 18 12.53 4.54 -3.43
N TYR A 19 12.18 5.84 -3.53
CA TYR A 19 12.55 6.82 -2.51
C TYR A 19 11.99 6.46 -1.13
N LEU A 20 10.71 6.10 -1.08
CA LEU A 20 10.04 5.75 0.18
C LEU A 20 10.73 4.56 0.88
N LYS A 21 11.12 3.53 0.12
CA LYS A 21 11.85 2.37 0.66
C LYS A 21 13.21 2.78 1.24
N ALA A 22 13.99 3.57 0.50
CA ALA A 22 15.30 4.04 0.95
C ALA A 22 15.18 4.92 2.20
N LEU A 23 14.24 5.86 2.21
CA LEU A 23 14.01 6.76 3.34
C LEU A 23 13.56 6.03 4.61
N ARG A 24 12.77 4.97 4.49
CA ARG A 24 12.40 4.12 5.64
C ARG A 24 13.60 3.41 6.24
N ASN A 25 14.52 2.94 5.40
CA ASN A 25 15.78 2.34 5.87
C ASN A 25 16.63 3.39 6.62
N MET A 26 16.82 4.57 6.03
CA MET A 26 17.53 5.68 6.68
C MET A 26 16.89 6.06 8.02
N GLN A 27 15.56 6.13 8.09
CA GLN A 27 14.84 6.40 9.33
C GLN A 27 15.05 5.31 10.38
N HIS A 28 15.06 4.05 9.97
CA HIS A 28 15.33 2.93 10.86
C HIS A 28 16.77 2.95 11.42
N GLU A 29 17.71 3.47 10.65
CA GLU A 29 19.12 3.72 11.04
C GLU A 29 19.27 5.00 11.90
N GLY A 30 18.18 5.70 12.19
CA GLY A 30 18.18 6.90 13.03
C GLY A 30 18.49 8.21 12.28
N GLN A 31 18.53 8.19 10.94
CA GLN A 31 18.81 9.37 10.14
C GLN A 31 17.54 10.25 10.02
N ASN A 32 17.51 11.32 10.79
CA ASN A 32 16.38 12.26 10.83
C ASN A 32 16.36 13.26 9.66
N ASN A 33 17.51 13.56 9.08
CA ASN A 33 17.64 14.43 7.91
C ASN A 33 18.53 13.75 6.87
N PHE A 34 18.33 14.05 5.60
CA PHE A 34 19.15 13.51 4.52
C PHE A 34 19.38 14.55 3.42
N LEU A 35 20.51 14.42 2.73
CA LEU A 35 20.82 15.17 1.52
C LEU A 35 20.34 14.40 0.28
N SER A 36 20.05 15.11 -0.81
CA SER A 36 19.71 14.46 -2.08
C SER A 36 20.84 13.56 -2.63
N SER A 37 22.08 13.85 -2.29
CA SER A 37 23.23 13.00 -2.62
C SER A 37 23.21 11.66 -1.88
N GLU A 38 22.84 11.63 -0.61
CA GLU A 38 22.74 10.40 0.19
C GLU A 38 21.58 9.52 -0.32
N LEU A 39 20.43 10.12 -0.66
CA LEU A 39 19.34 9.39 -1.29
C LEU A 39 19.71 8.92 -2.70
N SER A 40 20.55 9.67 -3.42
CA SER A 40 21.09 9.29 -4.72
C SER A 40 21.97 8.04 -4.60
N GLU A 41 22.85 7.98 -3.62
CA GLU A 41 23.67 6.80 -3.33
C GLU A 41 22.83 5.57 -2.98
N ALA A 42 21.81 5.76 -2.14
CA ALA A 42 20.93 4.67 -1.70
C ALA A 42 20.03 4.13 -2.81
N THR A 43 19.69 4.93 -3.84
CA THR A 43 18.69 4.58 -4.87
C THR A 43 19.30 4.40 -6.26
N GLY A 44 20.50 4.88 -6.52
CA GLY A 44 21.10 4.96 -7.84
C GLY A 44 20.46 6.02 -8.77
N ILE A 45 19.58 6.86 -8.25
CA ILE A 45 18.89 7.92 -9.02
C ILE A 45 19.64 9.22 -8.79
N LEU A 46 19.94 9.94 -9.89
CA LEU A 46 20.68 11.20 -9.83
C LEU A 46 20.03 12.22 -8.85
N ASP A 47 20.85 12.86 -8.03
CA ASP A 47 20.44 13.84 -7.04
C ASP A 47 19.66 15.03 -7.63
N THR A 48 20.00 15.43 -8.86
CA THR A 48 19.29 16.45 -9.63
C THR A 48 17.86 15.99 -10.00
N THR A 49 17.69 14.71 -10.31
CA THR A 49 16.38 14.10 -10.57
C THR A 49 15.55 14.04 -9.29
N ILE A 50 16.15 13.65 -8.17
CA ILE A 50 15.50 13.62 -6.86
C ILE A 50 14.98 15.01 -6.47
N ARG A 51 15.82 16.04 -6.58
CA ARG A 51 15.42 17.42 -6.30
C ARG A 51 14.27 17.88 -7.18
N ARG A 52 14.31 17.55 -8.47
CA ARG A 52 13.23 17.86 -9.40
C ARG A 52 11.93 17.12 -9.03
N ASP A 53 12.01 15.84 -8.70
CA ASP A 53 10.86 15.04 -8.31
C ASP A 53 10.23 15.58 -7.02
N PHE A 54 11.05 15.95 -6.04
CA PHE A 54 10.57 16.54 -4.79
C PHE A 54 9.91 17.90 -4.96
N SER A 55 10.30 18.67 -6.00
CA SER A 55 9.62 19.93 -6.32
C SER A 55 8.14 19.75 -6.72
N PHE A 56 7.72 18.54 -7.08
CA PHE A 56 6.32 18.21 -7.36
C PHE A 56 5.53 17.79 -6.11
N LEU A 57 6.19 17.48 -4.99
CA LEU A 57 5.56 16.94 -3.79
C LEU A 57 4.84 17.99 -2.95
N THR A 58 5.18 19.26 -3.09
CA THR A 58 4.60 20.32 -2.26
C THR A 58 4.56 21.65 -2.99
N HIS A 59 3.58 22.47 -2.59
CA HIS A 59 3.48 23.86 -2.98
C HIS A 59 4.26 24.80 -2.05
N LYS A 60 4.88 24.28 -0.99
CA LYS A 60 5.77 25.07 -0.12
C LYS A 60 7.07 25.38 -0.86
N GLU A 61 7.53 26.60 -0.79
CA GLU A 61 8.69 27.08 -1.54
C GLU A 61 10.01 26.37 -1.18
N THR A 62 10.07 25.65 -0.06
CA THR A 62 11.25 24.85 0.34
C THR A 62 10.88 23.63 1.15
N LEU A 63 10.99 22.43 0.52
CA LEU A 63 10.97 21.15 1.25
C LEU A 63 12.31 20.88 1.96
N GLY A 64 13.40 21.44 1.46
CA GLY A 64 14.74 21.25 2.00
C GLY A 64 15.35 22.58 2.47
N LYS A 65 16.15 22.53 3.53
CA LYS A 65 16.93 23.66 4.01
C LYS A 65 18.36 23.54 3.50
N ARG A 66 18.89 24.65 2.95
CA ARG A 66 20.27 24.69 2.43
C ARG A 66 21.27 24.31 3.53
N GLY A 67 22.10 23.30 3.29
CA GLY A 67 23.09 22.79 4.24
C GLY A 67 22.58 21.79 5.28
N ILE A 68 21.23 21.62 5.42
CA ILE A 68 20.62 20.65 6.36
C ILE A 68 19.97 19.49 5.61
N GLY A 69 19.52 19.72 4.37
CA GLY A 69 18.81 18.73 3.57
C GLY A 69 17.30 18.71 3.84
N TYR A 70 16.72 17.53 3.76
CA TYR A 70 15.29 17.25 3.90
C TYR A 70 15.02 16.50 5.20
N ASP A 71 13.91 16.79 5.86
CA ASP A 71 13.42 16.02 7.00
C ASP A 71 12.90 14.65 6.51
N THR A 72 13.49 13.57 7.03
CA THR A 72 13.18 12.20 6.59
C THR A 72 11.72 11.84 6.83
N LYS A 73 11.20 12.17 8.01
CA LYS A 73 9.82 11.86 8.41
C LYS A 73 8.80 12.70 7.61
N GLU A 74 9.10 13.96 7.35
CA GLU A 74 8.24 14.84 6.55
C GLU A 74 8.11 14.30 5.12
N ILE A 75 9.22 13.94 4.48
CA ILE A 75 9.20 13.40 3.10
C ILE A 75 8.49 12.04 3.05
N ILE A 76 8.71 11.14 4.00
CA ILE A 76 8.00 9.86 4.09
C ILE A 76 6.48 10.10 4.16
N ASN A 77 6.02 11.02 5.00
CA ASN A 77 4.59 11.33 5.13
C ASN A 77 4.00 11.88 3.83
N ILE A 78 4.72 12.79 3.16
CA ILE A 78 4.28 13.35 1.88
C ILE A 78 4.20 12.25 0.81
N LEU A 79 5.22 11.40 0.71
CA LEU A 79 5.25 10.29 -0.25
C LEU A 79 4.13 9.29 0.02
N ASN A 80 3.87 8.94 1.29
CA ASN A 80 2.75 8.09 1.66
C ASN A 80 1.42 8.67 1.15
N ASN A 81 1.18 9.96 1.39
CA ASN A 81 -0.04 10.63 0.94
C ASN A 81 -0.17 10.65 -0.59
N VAL A 82 0.92 10.96 -1.30
CA VAL A 82 0.92 11.02 -2.78
C VAL A 82 0.72 9.64 -3.40
N LEU A 83 1.27 8.60 -2.78
CA LEU A 83 1.12 7.20 -3.23
C LEU A 83 -0.21 6.57 -2.78
N GLY A 84 -1.03 7.31 -2.00
CA GLY A 84 -2.23 6.74 -1.40
C GLY A 84 -1.92 5.67 -0.34
N LEU A 85 -0.68 5.60 0.14
CA LEU A 85 -0.27 4.75 1.23
C LEU A 85 -0.65 5.44 2.55
N GLY A 86 -1.92 5.78 2.69
CA GLY A 86 -2.48 6.34 3.91
C GLY A 86 -2.65 5.24 4.94
N LEU A 87 -2.13 5.49 6.04
CA LEU A 87 -2.52 5.13 7.38
C LEU A 87 -3.85 4.34 7.40
N ASP A 88 -3.79 3.10 7.84
CA ASP A 88 -4.96 2.27 8.18
C ASP A 88 -5.89 1.84 7.02
N GLU A 89 -5.38 1.68 5.80
CA GLU A 89 -6.18 0.99 4.78
C GLU A 89 -6.51 -0.43 5.26
N SER A 90 -7.80 -0.65 5.47
CA SER A 90 -8.31 -1.97 5.80
C SER A 90 -8.27 -2.85 4.56
N ILE A 91 -7.68 -4.02 4.71
CA ILE A 91 -7.55 -5.02 3.66
C ILE A 91 -8.32 -6.26 4.09
N ILE A 92 -9.02 -6.90 3.17
CA ILE A 92 -9.57 -8.24 3.39
C ILE A 92 -8.75 -9.28 2.62
N LEU A 93 -8.71 -10.49 3.15
CA LEU A 93 -8.07 -11.64 2.52
C LEU A 93 -9.11 -12.67 2.14
N ILE A 94 -9.16 -13.06 0.88
CA ILE A 94 -10.03 -14.13 0.40
C ILE A 94 -9.18 -15.36 0.10
N GLY A 95 -9.48 -16.44 0.81
CA GLY A 95 -8.73 -17.70 0.79
C GLY A 95 -7.61 -17.74 1.84
N VAL A 96 -7.79 -18.64 2.81
CA VAL A 96 -6.84 -18.86 3.91
C VAL A 96 -6.25 -20.28 3.81
N GLY A 97 -5.83 -20.65 2.60
CA GLY A 97 -5.01 -21.82 2.31
C GLY A 97 -3.55 -21.60 2.74
N ASN A 98 -2.62 -22.31 2.12
CA ASN A 98 -1.20 -22.20 2.45
C ASN A 98 -0.68 -20.77 2.26
N LEU A 99 -0.96 -20.15 1.12
CA LEU A 99 -0.53 -18.78 0.83
C LEU A 99 -1.21 -17.76 1.72
N GLY A 100 -2.55 -17.80 1.83
CA GLY A 100 -3.31 -16.89 2.68
C GLY A 100 -2.90 -16.98 4.15
N SER A 101 -2.65 -18.19 4.66
CA SER A 101 -2.14 -18.39 6.03
C SER A 101 -0.74 -17.79 6.21
N ALA A 102 0.14 -17.91 5.19
CA ALA A 102 1.45 -17.29 5.21
C ALA A 102 1.32 -15.76 5.24
N ILE A 103 0.46 -15.18 4.41
CA ILE A 103 0.18 -13.74 4.38
C ILE A 103 -0.33 -13.26 5.75
N LEU A 104 -1.30 -13.95 6.37
CA LEU A 104 -1.80 -13.62 7.71
C LEU A 104 -0.71 -13.68 8.78
N LYS A 105 0.11 -14.72 8.75
CA LYS A 105 1.22 -14.90 9.70
C LYS A 105 2.25 -13.77 9.63
N TYR A 106 2.44 -13.22 8.44
CA TYR A 106 3.31 -12.07 8.20
C TYR A 106 2.56 -10.74 8.18
N ASN A 107 1.35 -10.63 8.72
CA ASN A 107 0.53 -9.41 8.80
C ASN A 107 1.24 -8.27 9.58
N ARG A 108 2.55 -8.14 9.41
CA ARG A 108 3.37 -6.99 9.81
C ARG A 108 3.31 -5.84 8.79
N TRP A 109 2.41 -5.95 7.82
CA TRP A 109 2.17 -4.96 6.76
C TRP A 109 1.64 -3.63 7.31
N GLN A 110 1.27 -3.60 8.59
CA GLN A 110 0.86 -2.38 9.29
C GLN A 110 1.87 -1.21 9.19
N TYR A 111 3.08 -1.47 8.68
CA TYR A 111 4.07 -0.42 8.43
C TYR A 111 4.17 0.02 6.98
N THR A 112 3.48 -0.62 6.02
CA THR A 112 3.72 -0.35 4.60
C THR A 112 2.49 -0.05 3.76
N VAL A 113 1.37 -0.77 3.88
CA VAL A 113 0.28 -0.65 2.89
C VAL A 113 -1.12 -0.77 3.48
N GLY A 114 -1.27 -1.16 4.74
CA GLY A 114 -2.55 -1.40 5.38
C GLY A 114 -2.53 -2.67 6.24
N LYS A 115 -3.63 -2.92 6.93
CA LYS A 115 -3.81 -4.04 7.85
C LYS A 115 -4.88 -4.98 7.33
N ILE A 116 -4.59 -6.28 7.31
CA ILE A 116 -5.64 -7.28 7.09
C ILE A 116 -6.52 -7.30 8.33
N VAL A 117 -7.77 -6.89 8.18
CA VAL A 117 -8.74 -6.75 9.26
C VAL A 117 -9.65 -7.96 9.39
N CYS A 118 -9.91 -8.67 8.29
CA CYS A 118 -10.59 -9.95 8.30
C CYS A 118 -10.20 -10.78 7.07
N GLY A 119 -10.49 -12.07 7.14
CA GLY A 119 -10.36 -12.99 6.02
C GLY A 119 -11.60 -13.84 5.82
N TYR A 120 -11.71 -14.44 4.66
CA TYR A 120 -12.82 -15.31 4.25
C TYR A 120 -12.30 -16.59 3.63
N ASP A 121 -12.94 -17.73 3.97
CA ASP A 121 -12.60 -19.03 3.40
C ASP A 121 -13.88 -19.86 3.20
N LEU A 122 -13.84 -20.81 2.27
CA LEU A 122 -14.93 -21.80 2.05
C LEU A 122 -14.95 -22.89 3.14
N ASP A 123 -13.82 -23.14 3.78
CA ASP A 123 -13.71 -24.18 4.79
C ASP A 123 -14.19 -23.69 6.16
N GLN A 124 -15.35 -24.20 6.60
CA GLN A 124 -15.93 -23.87 7.89
C GLN A 124 -14.99 -24.12 9.08
N ASN A 125 -14.04 -25.06 8.97
CA ASN A 125 -13.06 -25.35 10.03
C ASN A 125 -12.02 -24.23 10.20
N LYS A 126 -11.95 -23.30 9.28
CA LYS A 126 -11.05 -22.13 9.36
C LYS A 126 -11.71 -20.90 9.96
N VAL A 127 -13.04 -20.90 10.09
CA VAL A 127 -13.79 -19.79 10.68
C VAL A 127 -13.40 -19.59 12.14
N GLY A 128 -13.30 -18.33 12.58
CA GLY A 128 -12.90 -17.96 13.92
C GLY A 128 -11.77 -16.92 13.91
N GLU A 129 -10.78 -17.09 14.79
CA GLU A 129 -9.64 -16.17 14.86
C GLU A 129 -8.32 -16.91 14.56
N ARG A 130 -7.53 -16.36 13.66
CA ARG A 130 -6.17 -16.85 13.35
C ARG A 130 -5.19 -15.69 13.23
N PHE A 131 -4.07 -15.79 13.93
CA PHE A 131 -3.02 -14.75 13.90
C PHE A 131 -3.52 -13.34 14.28
N GLY A 132 -4.54 -13.25 15.15
CA GLY A 132 -5.17 -11.98 15.53
C GLY A 132 -6.07 -11.37 14.46
N VAL A 133 -6.49 -12.15 13.46
CA VAL A 133 -7.41 -11.74 12.39
C VAL A 133 -8.66 -12.62 12.44
N ARG A 134 -9.83 -11.97 12.37
CA ARG A 134 -11.12 -12.67 12.26
C ARG A 134 -11.26 -13.31 10.89
N LEU A 135 -11.71 -14.58 10.87
CA LEU A 135 -12.02 -15.32 9.66
C LEU A 135 -13.48 -15.73 9.66
N ASP A 136 -14.20 -15.36 8.61
CA ASP A 136 -15.60 -15.69 8.39
C ASP A 136 -15.73 -16.67 7.21
N HIS A 137 -16.89 -17.34 7.11
CA HIS A 137 -17.22 -18.13 5.93
C HIS A 137 -17.52 -17.21 4.75
N ILE A 138 -17.12 -17.59 3.54
CA ILE A 138 -17.28 -16.75 2.33
C ILE A 138 -18.76 -16.45 2.02
N ASP A 139 -19.70 -17.33 2.42
CA ASP A 139 -21.13 -17.10 2.25
C ASP A 139 -21.66 -15.95 3.12
N ASP A 140 -20.95 -15.57 4.16
CA ASP A 140 -21.29 -14.43 5.02
C ASP A 140 -20.58 -13.14 4.61
N LEU A 141 -19.92 -13.11 3.44
CA LEU A 141 -19.12 -11.99 2.96
C LEU A 141 -19.90 -10.67 3.06
N GLU A 142 -21.09 -10.58 2.50
CA GLU A 142 -21.90 -9.36 2.46
C GLU A 142 -22.37 -8.91 3.85
N LYS A 143 -22.60 -9.87 4.76
CA LYS A 143 -23.08 -9.59 6.13
C LYS A 143 -21.98 -9.08 7.04
N THR A 144 -20.76 -9.57 6.84
CA THR A 144 -19.63 -9.35 7.75
C THR A 144 -18.56 -8.43 7.16
N PHE A 145 -18.77 -7.94 5.93
CA PHE A 145 -17.84 -7.06 5.22
C PHE A 145 -17.51 -5.80 6.02
N PRO A 146 -16.22 -5.48 6.23
CA PRO A 146 -15.83 -4.31 7.00
C PRO A 146 -16.11 -3.03 6.23
N GLN A 147 -16.87 -2.12 6.84
CA GLN A 147 -17.21 -0.84 6.22
C GLN A 147 -15.95 -0.03 5.85
N GLY A 148 -15.95 0.54 4.65
CA GLY A 148 -14.88 1.39 4.16
C GLY A 148 -13.65 0.63 3.63
N CYS A 149 -13.64 -0.70 3.67
CA CYS A 149 -12.60 -1.49 3.06
C CYS A 149 -12.64 -1.35 1.52
N LYS A 150 -11.49 -1.10 0.91
CA LYS A 150 -11.37 -0.87 -0.54
C LYS A 150 -10.38 -1.81 -1.22
N ILE A 151 -9.66 -2.61 -0.46
CA ILE A 151 -8.60 -3.47 -0.97
C ILE A 151 -8.88 -4.92 -0.56
N ALA A 152 -8.78 -5.83 -1.51
CA ALA A 152 -8.86 -7.27 -1.28
C ALA A 152 -7.60 -7.97 -1.78
N ILE A 153 -7.17 -9.00 -1.06
CA ILE A 153 -6.15 -9.96 -1.50
C ILE A 153 -6.89 -11.24 -1.86
N LEU A 154 -6.67 -11.74 -3.07
CA LEU A 154 -7.22 -13.02 -3.54
C LEU A 154 -6.14 -14.09 -3.51
N ALA A 155 -6.38 -15.15 -2.73
CA ALA A 155 -5.52 -16.33 -2.63
C ALA A 155 -6.36 -17.63 -2.75
N ILE A 156 -7.30 -17.64 -3.69
CA ILE A 156 -8.22 -18.75 -4.01
C ILE A 156 -7.90 -19.36 -5.37
N SER A 157 -8.36 -20.56 -5.61
CA SER A 157 -8.20 -21.28 -6.88
C SER A 157 -9.53 -21.54 -7.60
N GLU A 158 -10.65 -21.35 -6.92
CA GLU A 158 -11.99 -21.67 -7.43
C GLU A 158 -12.92 -20.47 -7.25
N ASN A 159 -13.97 -20.38 -8.07
CA ASN A 159 -15.00 -19.33 -8.00
C ASN A 159 -14.43 -17.89 -8.05
N VAL A 160 -13.30 -17.70 -8.73
CA VAL A 160 -12.57 -16.42 -8.73
C VAL A 160 -13.43 -15.30 -9.29
N GLN A 161 -14.06 -15.47 -10.46
CA GLN A 161 -14.89 -14.43 -11.09
C GLN A 161 -16.09 -14.05 -10.22
N GLU A 162 -16.83 -15.04 -9.72
CA GLU A 162 -17.98 -14.80 -8.83
C GLU A 162 -17.56 -14.01 -7.58
N THR A 163 -16.43 -14.40 -6.98
CA THR A 163 -15.90 -13.71 -5.79
C THR A 163 -15.51 -12.26 -6.13
N VAL A 164 -14.88 -12.04 -7.28
CA VAL A 164 -14.51 -10.69 -7.75
C VAL A 164 -15.75 -9.83 -7.94
N ASP A 165 -16.78 -10.35 -8.60
CA ASP A 165 -18.04 -9.60 -8.84
C ASP A 165 -18.67 -9.18 -7.50
N ARG A 166 -18.77 -10.08 -6.52
CA ARG A 166 -19.26 -9.77 -5.17
C ARG A 166 -18.42 -8.71 -4.48
N LEU A 167 -17.09 -8.75 -4.60
CA LEU A 167 -16.20 -7.75 -4.03
C LEU A 167 -16.36 -6.38 -4.68
N MET A 168 -16.57 -6.34 -6.00
CA MET A 168 -16.83 -5.08 -6.71
C MET A 168 -18.17 -4.46 -6.27
N ASP A 169 -19.23 -5.25 -6.10
CA ASP A 169 -20.52 -4.81 -5.58
C ASP A 169 -20.41 -4.24 -4.16
N LEU A 170 -19.50 -4.78 -3.35
CA LEU A 170 -19.19 -4.29 -1.99
C LEU A 170 -18.29 -3.04 -1.98
N GLY A 171 -17.86 -2.57 -3.15
CA GLY A 171 -17.10 -1.32 -3.29
C GLY A 171 -15.58 -1.47 -3.16
N ILE A 172 -15.05 -2.69 -3.32
CA ILE A 172 -13.60 -2.92 -3.48
C ILE A 172 -13.12 -2.18 -4.73
N LYS A 173 -11.98 -1.51 -4.64
CA LYS A 173 -11.37 -0.72 -5.72
C LYS A 173 -10.01 -1.21 -6.16
N GLY A 174 -9.41 -2.07 -5.35
CA GLY A 174 -8.09 -2.64 -5.63
C GLY A 174 -8.05 -4.11 -5.23
N ILE A 175 -7.51 -4.95 -6.12
CA ILE A 175 -7.34 -6.38 -5.89
C ILE A 175 -5.86 -6.71 -6.06
N VAL A 176 -5.27 -7.35 -5.04
CA VAL A 176 -3.97 -8.01 -5.13
C VAL A 176 -4.23 -9.46 -5.45
N ASP A 177 -3.90 -9.85 -6.68
CA ASP A 177 -4.23 -11.16 -7.21
C ASP A 177 -3.07 -12.14 -7.08
N PHE A 178 -3.32 -13.26 -6.40
CA PHE A 178 -2.47 -14.44 -6.32
C PHE A 178 -3.14 -15.68 -6.91
N THR A 179 -4.22 -15.50 -7.67
CA THR A 179 -4.87 -16.61 -8.36
C THR A 179 -4.11 -16.97 -9.65
N HIS A 180 -4.39 -18.12 -10.19
CA HIS A 180 -3.88 -18.53 -11.51
C HIS A 180 -4.93 -18.36 -12.62
N THR A 181 -6.07 -17.77 -12.29
CA THR A 181 -7.24 -17.64 -13.16
C THR A 181 -7.37 -16.20 -13.65
N HIS A 182 -7.55 -16.02 -14.94
CA HIS A 182 -7.90 -14.70 -15.47
C HIS A 182 -9.34 -14.36 -15.11
N PHE A 183 -9.56 -13.16 -14.62
CA PHE A 183 -10.88 -12.60 -14.36
C PHE A 183 -10.98 -11.18 -14.95
N THR A 184 -12.20 -10.71 -15.12
CA THR A 184 -12.50 -9.35 -15.59
C THR A 184 -13.10 -8.54 -14.45
N VAL A 185 -12.78 -7.26 -14.42
CA VAL A 185 -13.38 -6.28 -13.48
C VAL A 185 -14.28 -5.37 -14.31
N HIS A 186 -15.56 -5.32 -13.98
CA HIS A 186 -16.59 -4.52 -14.67
C HIS A 186 -16.96 -3.27 -13.88
#